data_ed1882a9a528746d7295f3e8481206ed
#
_entry.id   ed1882a9a528746d7295f3e8481206ed
#
_cell.length_a   1.000
_cell.length_b   1.000
_cell.length_c   1.000
_cell.angle_alpha   90.00
_cell.angle_beta   90.00
_cell.angle_gamma   90.00
#
_symmetry.space_group_name_H-M   'P 1'
#
loop_
_entity.id
_entity.type
_entity.pdbx_description
1 polymer ?
#
loop_
_entity_poly.entity_id
_entity_poly.type
_entity_poly.pdbx_seq_one_letter_code
_entity_poly.pdbx_strand_id
1 'polypeptide(L)'
;MAKIFSIEGSIGSGKSTLIRELKNKLDTNWIFVLEPISEWNDVKDKAGENILTKFYKNQQKYAFSFQMMAYISRLARLKQVIRDHPKAVIITERSIFADRHVFAKMLYDNNKMEEVDYIIYLKWFDEFLEDVQKT
;
A
#
# COMPACT_ATOMS: atom_id res chain seq x y z
N MET A 1 -4.82 8.39 20.67
CA MET A 1 -5.01 7.50 19.54
C MET A 1 -4.77 8.26 18.23
N ALA A 2 -3.98 7.72 17.35
CA ALA A 2 -3.73 8.36 16.06
C ALA A 2 -5.01 8.34 15.21
N LYS A 3 -5.21 9.42 14.44
CA LYS A 3 -6.29 9.48 13.44
C LYS A 3 -5.68 9.29 12.06
N ILE A 4 -6.31 8.44 11.25
CA ILE A 4 -5.79 8.08 9.94
C ILE A 4 -6.80 8.49 8.86
N PHE A 5 -6.33 9.28 7.91
CA PHE A 5 -7.08 9.65 6.72
C PHE A 5 -6.32 9.17 5.49
N SER A 6 -7.01 8.59 4.53
CA SER A 6 -6.38 8.17 3.29
C SER A 6 -6.84 9.04 2.12
N ILE A 7 -5.92 9.30 1.20
CA ILE A 7 -6.22 9.98 -0.06
C ILE A 7 -6.18 8.92 -1.14
N GLU A 8 -7.37 8.65 -1.69
CA GLU A 8 -7.54 7.63 -2.73
C GLU A 8 -7.63 8.29 -4.09
N GLY A 9 -7.31 7.55 -5.12
CA GLY A 9 -7.42 8.01 -6.50
C GLY A 9 -6.58 7.17 -7.43
N SER A 10 -6.95 7.20 -8.71
CA SER A 10 -6.18 6.51 -9.74
C SER A 10 -4.87 7.24 -10.04
N ILE A 11 -3.99 6.58 -10.77
CA ILE A 11 -2.76 7.18 -11.25
C ILE A 11 -3.11 8.41 -12.11
N GLY A 12 -2.45 9.53 -11.84
CA GLY A 12 -2.68 10.77 -12.58
C GLY A 12 -3.90 11.58 -12.13
N SER A 13 -4.55 11.21 -11.02
CA SER A 13 -5.71 11.94 -10.50
C SER A 13 -5.36 13.22 -9.74
N GLY A 14 -4.06 13.51 -9.55
CA GLY A 14 -3.62 14.69 -8.79
C GLY A 14 -3.43 14.45 -7.31
N LYS A 15 -3.49 13.20 -6.81
CA LYS A 15 -3.37 12.94 -5.39
C LYS A 15 -1.99 13.28 -4.83
N SER A 16 -0.92 13.06 -5.58
CA SER A 16 0.44 13.46 -5.15
C SER A 16 0.58 14.97 -5.05
N THR A 17 -0.03 15.71 -5.95
CA THR A 17 -0.08 17.17 -5.92
C THR A 17 -0.84 17.66 -4.69
N LEU A 18 -2.00 17.06 -4.42
CA LEU A 18 -2.80 17.40 -3.25
C LEU A 18 -2.02 17.17 -1.95
N ILE A 19 -1.36 16.04 -1.82
CA ILE A 19 -0.54 15.72 -0.64
C ILE A 19 0.56 16.76 -0.47
N ARG A 20 1.23 17.13 -1.55
CA ARG A 20 2.30 18.15 -1.51
C ARG A 20 1.77 19.49 -1.03
N GLU A 21 0.61 19.92 -1.53
CA GLU A 21 -0.01 21.17 -1.12
C GLU A 21 -0.42 21.14 0.36
N LEU A 22 -0.97 20.02 0.82
CA LEU A 22 -1.35 19.84 2.22
C LEU A 22 -0.14 19.91 3.15
N LYS A 23 0.99 19.31 2.77
CA LYS A 23 2.23 19.38 3.55
C LYS A 23 2.67 20.82 3.82
N ASN A 24 2.44 21.71 2.86
CA ASN A 24 2.85 23.10 2.98
C ASN A 24 1.87 23.95 3.79
N LYS A 25 0.64 23.48 3.99
CA LYS A 25 -0.43 24.25 4.64
C LYS A 25 -0.82 23.77 6.03
N LEU A 26 -0.48 22.52 6.36
CA LEU A 26 -0.94 21.91 7.60
C LEU A 26 0.13 21.96 8.70
N ASP A 27 -0.34 21.83 9.93
CA ASP A 27 0.46 21.84 11.14
C ASP A 27 1.48 20.71 11.17
N THR A 28 2.55 20.87 11.96
CA THR A 28 3.63 19.89 12.14
C THR A 28 3.18 18.60 12.81
N ASN A 29 1.98 18.56 13.40
CA ASN A 29 1.42 17.35 14.02
C ASN A 29 0.85 16.35 12.99
N TRP A 30 0.85 16.71 11.72
CA TRP A 30 0.34 15.86 10.63
C TRP A 30 1.50 15.12 10.00
N ILE A 31 1.34 13.81 9.85
CA ILE A 31 2.35 12.94 9.25
C ILE A 31 1.81 12.37 7.95
N PHE A 32 2.62 12.46 6.89
CA PHE A 32 2.26 11.97 5.57
C PHE A 32 2.99 10.68 5.27
N VAL A 33 2.23 9.63 4.93
CA VAL A 33 2.78 8.33 4.56
C VAL A 33 2.50 8.11 3.08
N LEU A 34 3.54 8.21 2.27
CA LEU A 34 3.46 8.02 0.83
C LEU A 34 3.61 6.53 0.49
N GLU A 35 3.21 6.16 -0.73
CA GLU A 35 3.47 4.81 -1.25
C GLU A 35 4.98 4.53 -1.20
N PRO A 36 5.41 3.36 -0.68
CA PRO A 36 6.83 3.05 -0.53
C PRO A 36 7.46 2.55 -1.84
N ILE A 37 7.35 3.34 -2.90
CA ILE A 37 7.82 2.97 -4.24
C ILE A 37 9.33 2.72 -4.26
N SER A 38 10.11 3.48 -3.47
CA SER A 38 11.54 3.26 -3.40
C SER A 38 11.89 1.89 -2.84
N GLU A 39 11.16 1.42 -1.83
CA GLU A 39 11.33 0.06 -1.30
C GLU A 39 10.98 -0.99 -2.37
N TRP A 40 9.89 -0.76 -3.11
CA TRP A 40 9.49 -1.68 -4.17
C TRP A 40 10.53 -1.76 -5.28
N ASN A 41 11.13 -0.63 -5.64
CA ASN A 41 12.19 -0.59 -6.66
C ASN A 41 13.45 -1.32 -6.23
N ASP A 42 13.68 -1.49 -4.93
CA ASP A 42 14.84 -2.21 -4.40
C ASP A 42 14.66 -3.72 -4.43
N VAL A 43 13.45 -4.23 -4.67
CA VAL A 43 13.19 -5.66 -4.82
C VAL A 43 13.53 -6.06 -6.27
N LYS A 44 14.72 -6.60 -6.44
CA LYS A 44 15.30 -6.91 -7.76
C LYS A 44 15.81 -8.35 -7.78
N ASP A 45 15.81 -8.95 -8.97
CA ASP A 45 16.49 -10.22 -9.17
C ASP A 45 17.99 -10.02 -9.41
N LYS A 46 18.71 -11.12 -9.65
CA LYS A 46 20.16 -11.07 -9.90
C LYS A 46 20.54 -10.29 -11.15
N ALA A 47 19.63 -10.21 -12.12
CA ALA A 47 19.84 -9.42 -13.34
C ALA A 47 19.54 -7.93 -13.17
N GLY A 48 19.06 -7.52 -11.99
CA GLY A 48 18.75 -6.12 -11.69
C GLY A 48 17.35 -5.69 -12.09
N GLU A 49 16.48 -6.62 -12.53
CA GLU A 49 15.11 -6.28 -12.91
C GLU A 49 14.22 -6.26 -11.66
N ASN A 50 13.56 -5.13 -11.40
CA ASN A 50 12.74 -4.97 -10.20
C ASN A 50 11.33 -5.55 -10.37
N ILE A 51 10.65 -5.71 -9.25
CA ILE A 51 9.31 -6.32 -9.19
C ILE A 51 8.27 -5.51 -9.97
N LEU A 52 8.36 -4.19 -9.97
CA LEU A 52 7.42 -3.36 -10.72
C LEU A 52 7.52 -3.62 -12.22
N THR A 53 8.73 -3.65 -12.75
CA THR A 53 8.98 -3.96 -14.16
C THR A 53 8.46 -5.35 -14.51
N LYS A 54 8.76 -6.33 -13.66
CA LYS A 54 8.29 -7.71 -13.85
C LYS A 54 6.76 -7.80 -13.85
N PHE A 55 6.11 -7.10 -12.91
CA PHE A 55 4.66 -7.09 -12.80
C PHE A 55 4.01 -6.49 -14.05
N TYR A 56 4.51 -5.35 -14.54
CA TYR A 56 3.95 -4.74 -15.74
C TYR A 56 4.17 -5.59 -17.00
N LYS A 57 5.25 -6.35 -17.06
CA LYS A 57 5.51 -7.25 -18.19
C LYS A 57 4.67 -8.51 -18.15
N ASN A 58 4.39 -9.04 -16.95
CA ASN A 58 3.67 -10.31 -16.81
C ASN A 58 2.86 -10.28 -15.50
N GLN A 59 1.66 -9.70 -15.57
CA GLN A 59 0.80 -9.53 -14.41
C GLN A 59 0.37 -10.88 -13.82
N GLN A 60 0.06 -11.86 -14.63
CA GLN A 60 -0.39 -13.17 -14.14
C GLN A 60 0.66 -13.84 -13.27
N LYS A 61 1.92 -13.73 -13.64
CA LYS A 61 3.00 -14.37 -12.88
C LYS A 61 3.32 -13.61 -11.59
N TYR A 62 3.27 -12.29 -11.62
CA TYR A 62 3.77 -11.46 -10.52
C TYR A 62 2.71 -10.73 -9.72
N ALA A 63 1.41 -10.91 -10.05
CA ALA A 63 0.33 -10.22 -9.35
C ALA A 63 0.30 -10.52 -7.86
N PHE A 64 0.40 -11.79 -7.49
CA PHE A 64 0.39 -12.19 -6.08
C PHE A 64 1.60 -11.62 -5.33
N SER A 65 2.79 -11.81 -5.87
CA SER A 65 4.03 -11.31 -5.24
C SER A 65 3.99 -9.80 -5.06
N PHE A 66 3.54 -9.07 -6.08
CA PHE A 66 3.44 -7.62 -6.01
C PHE A 66 2.40 -7.18 -4.99
N GLN A 67 1.21 -7.79 -4.97
CA GLN A 67 0.16 -7.42 -4.04
C GLN A 67 0.53 -7.70 -2.58
N MET A 68 1.19 -8.83 -2.32
CA MET A 68 1.67 -9.14 -0.97
C MET A 68 2.71 -8.12 -0.53
N MET A 69 3.65 -7.79 -1.38
CA MET A 69 4.67 -6.78 -1.08
C MET A 69 4.04 -5.42 -0.83
N ALA A 70 3.12 -4.99 -1.68
CA ALA A 70 2.45 -3.70 -1.54
C ALA A 70 1.68 -3.61 -0.23
N TYR A 71 0.92 -4.64 0.10
CA TYR A 71 0.16 -4.69 1.33
C TYR A 71 1.07 -4.66 2.57
N ILE A 72 2.03 -5.58 2.63
CA ILE A 72 2.88 -5.74 3.81
C ILE A 72 3.77 -4.50 4.02
N SER A 73 4.31 -3.93 2.96
CA SER A 73 5.15 -2.72 3.08
C SER A 73 4.35 -1.51 3.56
N ARG A 74 3.11 -1.33 3.09
CA ARG A 74 2.24 -0.27 3.57
C ARG A 74 1.86 -0.47 5.03
N LEU A 75 1.50 -1.69 5.38
CA LEU A 75 1.13 -2.03 6.75
C LEU A 75 2.29 -1.80 7.71
N ALA A 76 3.49 -2.26 7.36
CA ALA A 76 4.69 -2.10 8.17
C ALA A 76 5.00 -0.61 8.39
N ARG A 77 4.92 0.18 7.34
CA ARG A 77 5.16 1.61 7.42
C ARG A 77 4.14 2.30 8.32
N LEU A 78 2.86 1.98 8.14
CA LEU A 78 1.79 2.55 8.94
C LEU A 78 1.94 2.19 10.42
N LYS A 79 2.25 0.94 10.73
CA LYS A 79 2.47 0.48 12.10
C LYS A 79 3.65 1.22 12.75
N GLN A 80 4.72 1.43 12.01
CA GLN A 80 5.89 2.17 12.51
C GLN A 80 5.50 3.61 12.86
N VAL A 81 4.79 4.28 11.96
CA VAL A 81 4.37 5.67 12.18
C VAL A 81 3.43 5.79 13.39
N ILE A 82 2.49 4.88 13.53
CA ILE A 82 1.57 4.87 14.68
C ILE A 82 2.34 4.67 15.99
N ARG A 83 3.31 3.76 15.99
CA ARG A 83 4.13 3.47 17.16
C ARG A 83 4.95 4.68 17.59
N ASP A 84 5.57 5.35 16.63
CA ASP A 84 6.46 6.48 16.89
C ASP A 84 5.69 7.77 17.20
N HIS A 85 4.45 7.88 16.72
CA HIS A 85 3.63 9.08 16.82
C HIS A 85 2.17 8.73 17.17
N PRO A 86 1.91 8.23 18.39
CA PRO A 86 0.59 7.65 18.72
C PRO A 86 -0.55 8.67 18.78
N LYS A 87 -0.24 9.95 18.81
CA LYS A 87 -1.25 11.02 18.86
C LYS A 87 -1.33 11.84 17.58
N ALA A 88 -0.58 11.44 16.56
CA ALA A 88 -0.52 12.19 15.31
C ALA A 88 -1.78 12.02 14.48
N VAL A 89 -2.00 12.97 13.58
CA VAL A 89 -2.93 12.81 12.46
C VAL A 89 -2.11 12.31 11.27
N ILE A 90 -2.49 11.16 10.73
CA ILE A 90 -1.75 10.49 9.67
C ILE A 90 -2.55 10.59 8.37
N ILE A 91 -1.92 11.07 7.32
CA ILE A 91 -2.50 11.09 5.98
C ILE A 91 -1.70 10.12 5.11
N THR A 92 -2.39 9.11 4.58
CA THR A 92 -1.75 8.10 3.73
C THR A 92 -2.13 8.31 2.26
N GLU A 93 -1.18 8.06 1.38
CA GLU A 93 -1.45 7.92 -0.05
C GLU A 93 -1.97 6.51 -0.29
N ARG A 94 -3.27 6.40 -0.54
CA ARG A 94 -4.05 5.15 -0.59
C ARG A 94 -4.05 4.41 0.75
N SER A 95 -5.01 3.54 0.91
CA SER A 95 -5.17 2.74 2.12
C SER A 95 -4.89 1.27 1.83
N ILE A 96 -4.67 0.50 2.91
CA ILE A 96 -4.61 -0.96 2.79
C ILE A 96 -5.93 -1.54 2.30
N PHE A 97 -7.05 -0.86 2.56
CA PHE A 97 -8.36 -1.28 2.08
C PHE A 97 -8.50 -1.15 0.57
N ALA A 98 -7.89 -0.12 -0.03
CA ALA A 98 -7.84 0.02 -1.48
C ALA A 98 -7.03 -1.11 -2.12
N ASP A 99 -5.95 -1.55 -1.49
CA ASP A 99 -5.20 -2.72 -1.96
C ASP A 99 -6.11 -3.95 -2.08
N ARG A 100 -6.93 -4.20 -1.06
CA ARG A 100 -7.81 -5.37 -1.04
C ARG A 100 -9.01 -5.22 -1.96
N HIS A 101 -9.78 -4.15 -1.78
CA HIS A 101 -11.09 -4.03 -2.40
C HIS A 101 -11.06 -3.52 -3.83
N VAL A 102 -9.97 -2.89 -4.24
CA VAL A 102 -9.82 -2.35 -5.58
C VAL A 102 -8.78 -3.15 -6.36
N PHE A 103 -7.52 -3.10 -5.94
CA PHE A 103 -6.42 -3.63 -6.75
C PHE A 103 -6.36 -5.15 -6.75
N ALA A 104 -6.36 -5.80 -5.60
CA ALA A 104 -6.31 -7.26 -5.53
C ALA A 104 -7.57 -7.88 -6.16
N LYS A 105 -8.73 -7.31 -5.87
CA LYS A 105 -9.99 -7.77 -6.45
C LYS A 105 -9.99 -7.62 -7.97
N MET A 106 -9.51 -6.50 -8.48
CA MET A 106 -9.42 -6.27 -9.93
C MET A 106 -8.52 -7.30 -10.60
N LEU A 107 -7.36 -7.58 -10.02
CA LEU A 107 -6.44 -8.58 -10.56
C LEU A 107 -7.08 -9.96 -10.58
N TYR A 108 -7.79 -10.32 -9.53
CA TYR A 108 -8.50 -11.60 -9.49
C TYR A 108 -9.63 -11.66 -10.52
N ASP A 109 -10.47 -10.63 -10.57
CA ASP A 109 -11.62 -10.57 -11.49
C ASP A 109 -11.17 -10.57 -12.96
N ASN A 110 -9.99 -10.03 -13.25
CA ASN A 110 -9.42 -10.01 -14.61
C ASN A 110 -8.53 -11.23 -14.91
N ASN A 111 -8.61 -12.28 -14.09
CA ASN A 111 -7.84 -13.53 -14.27
C ASN A 111 -6.32 -13.30 -14.25
N LYS A 112 -5.85 -12.27 -13.55
CA LYS A 112 -4.42 -12.00 -13.35
C LYS A 112 -3.88 -12.62 -12.08
N MET A 113 -4.75 -13.11 -11.22
CA MET A 113 -4.40 -13.77 -9.96
C MET A 113 -5.24 -15.03 -9.82
N GLU A 114 -4.60 -16.15 -9.52
CA GLU A 114 -5.32 -17.41 -9.30
C GLU A 114 -6.16 -17.35 -8.03
N GLU A 115 -7.21 -18.17 -7.98
CA GLU A 115 -8.10 -18.22 -6.83
C GLU A 115 -7.35 -18.53 -5.53
N VAL A 116 -6.43 -19.51 -5.56
CA VAL A 116 -5.67 -19.88 -4.36
C VAL A 116 -4.78 -18.72 -3.87
N ASP A 117 -4.19 -17.99 -4.79
CA ASP A 117 -3.35 -16.83 -4.46
C ASP A 117 -4.18 -15.72 -3.83
N TYR A 118 -5.37 -15.48 -4.37
CA TYR A 118 -6.29 -14.48 -3.85
C TYR A 118 -6.77 -14.85 -2.44
N ILE A 119 -7.10 -16.13 -2.21
CA ILE A 119 -7.49 -16.63 -0.90
C ILE A 119 -6.36 -16.44 0.12
N ILE A 120 -5.11 -16.76 -0.26
CA ILE A 120 -3.95 -16.55 0.61
C ILE A 120 -3.80 -15.06 0.96
N TYR A 121 -3.92 -14.19 -0.03
CA TYR A 121 -3.85 -12.74 0.19
C TYR A 121 -4.90 -12.27 1.19
N LEU A 122 -6.17 -12.67 1.01
CA LEU A 122 -7.26 -12.28 1.90
C LEU A 122 -7.05 -12.77 3.33
N LYS A 123 -6.56 -13.99 3.48
CA LYS A 123 -6.28 -14.56 4.80
C LYS A 123 -5.26 -13.75 5.58
N TRP A 124 -4.13 -13.40 4.95
CA TRP A 124 -3.09 -12.63 5.61
C TRP A 124 -3.49 -11.17 5.78
N PHE A 125 -4.29 -10.64 4.88
CA PHE A 125 -4.86 -9.31 5.07
C PHE A 125 -5.68 -9.25 6.37
N ASP A 126 -6.59 -10.18 6.56
CA ASP A 126 -7.44 -10.21 7.76
C ASP A 126 -6.62 -10.42 9.04
N GLU A 127 -5.62 -11.30 8.98
CA GLU A 127 -4.77 -11.60 10.12
C GLU A 127 -4.03 -10.37 10.63
N PHE A 128 -3.40 -9.63 9.74
CA PHE A 128 -2.60 -8.48 10.13
C PHE A 128 -3.42 -7.20 10.31
N LEU A 129 -4.63 -7.14 9.79
CA LEU A 129 -5.51 -5.99 9.97
C LEU A 129 -5.85 -5.77 11.44
N GLU A 130 -6.04 -6.85 12.20
CA GLU A 130 -6.33 -6.76 13.62
C GLU A 130 -5.26 -6.02 14.40
N ASP A 131 -4.00 -6.18 14.03
CA ASP A 131 -2.89 -5.50 14.69
C ASP A 131 -2.99 -3.99 14.57
N VAL A 132 -3.46 -3.49 13.45
CA VAL A 132 -3.62 -2.04 13.23
C VAL A 132 -4.84 -1.51 13.98
N GLN A 133 -5.93 -2.26 13.97
CA GLN A 133 -7.18 -1.85 14.62
C GLN A 133 -7.07 -1.81 16.14
N LYS A 134 -6.16 -2.59 16.72
CA LYS A 134 -5.92 -2.62 18.17
C LYS A 134 -4.99 -1.51 18.66
N THR A 135 -4.31 -0.85 17.77
CA THR A 135 -3.44 0.28 18.09
C THR A 135 -4.12 1.59 17.82
#